data_2270186afd1c70d1b35d20b55f7361b6
#
_entry.id   2270186afd1c70d1b35d20b55f7361b6
#
_cell.length_a   1.000
_cell.length_b   1.000
_cell.length_c   1.000
_cell.angle_alpha   90.00
_cell.angle_beta   90.00
_cell.angle_gamma   90.00
#
_symmetry.space_group_name_H-M   'P 1'
#
loop_
_entity.id
_entity.type
_entity.pdbx_description
1 polymer ?
#
loop_
_entity_poly.entity_id
_entity_poly.type
_entity_poly.pdbx_seq_one_letter_code
_entity_poly.pdbx_strand_id
1 'polypeptide(L)'
;MLILGVSCFYHDSAAALLDNDNIVAAAQEERFTRVKHDASFPFNAIKFVLSEKNIQISQLDAIVFYEKPFLKFERLLETYIAFAPNGFKSFCLSIPLWIKEKLFQKKNLFDKLQILDPNFKDLTKIKFSEHHLSHAASSFFTSPYNNSLILTLDGVGEWATTTVGIGKDNKIDIKKEIHFPHSLGLLYSAFTYYLGFKVNSGEYKVMGLAPYGEPKYSKLILDHLIDLKIDGSFRLNMKYFDFATGFKMTNKNFEKLFQSKVRISESDNLEQFHMDLAASIQDVTETIVLKIAQNIKDEFQIDNLCLSGGVALNCVANGKILKKKIFKNIWIQPASGDAGGALGAALAYLYNEKNFTRRINLDFMKGSYLGPSFSDAQIENILKIEKIKYKNIKDENFYDYISELLEMGMAIGWFQGKMEFGPRALGNRSIIADPRSENMQKKLNLKVKFRESFRPFAPSVLREDVNRYFELDCDSPYMLLVADIKNEIKVKDNNPNTLFGIEKLNQKRSIIPAVTHVDYSARIQTVHKETNEKFYKLLQAFKKRTGCSVLINTSFNVRGEPIVCDPKDAIKCFLGTNLDILVMNKFIIHKTNQDSSLLLDYKNKYELD
;
A
#
# COMPACT_ATOMS: atom_id res chain seq x y z
N MET A 1 -1.75 27.45 10.83
CA MET A 1 -2.54 26.49 11.63
C MET A 1 -1.78 25.17 11.63
N LEU A 2 -1.44 24.69 12.82
CA LEU A 2 -0.70 23.44 13.02
C LEU A 2 -1.70 22.33 13.37
N ILE A 3 -1.85 21.32 12.50
CA ILE A 3 -2.82 20.26 12.67
C ILE A 3 -2.10 18.92 12.63
N LEU A 4 -2.31 18.11 13.68
CA LEU A 4 -1.85 16.73 13.74
C LEU A 4 -3.01 15.81 13.41
N GLY A 5 -2.87 15.03 12.34
CA GLY A 5 -3.78 13.93 12.03
C GLY A 5 -3.26 12.61 12.60
N VAL A 6 -4.16 11.77 13.12
CA VAL A 6 -3.83 10.50 13.77
C VAL A 6 -4.78 9.39 13.33
N SER A 7 -4.23 8.25 12.92
CA SER A 7 -4.95 6.99 12.74
C SER A 7 -4.38 5.92 13.67
N CYS A 8 -5.21 5.17 14.39
CA CYS A 8 -4.77 4.04 15.24
C CYS A 8 -5.94 3.22 15.78
N PHE A 9 -5.60 2.14 16.50
CA PHE A 9 -6.50 1.21 17.21
C PHE A 9 -7.28 0.24 16.31
N TYR A 10 -6.85 0.08 15.05
CA TYR A 10 -7.38 -0.96 14.17
C TYR A 10 -6.24 -1.67 13.42
N HIS A 11 -5.62 -1.03 12.45
CA HIS A 11 -4.35 -1.42 11.81
C HIS A 11 -3.68 -0.17 11.21
N ASP A 12 -2.42 -0.30 10.79
CA ASP A 12 -1.67 0.74 10.08
C ASP A 12 -1.68 2.12 10.75
N SER A 13 -1.40 2.13 12.07
CA SER A 13 -1.34 3.39 12.82
C SER A 13 -0.34 4.36 12.21
N ALA A 14 -0.71 5.63 12.15
CA ALA A 14 0.10 6.68 11.52
C ALA A 14 -0.16 8.06 12.13
N ALA A 15 0.77 8.97 11.88
CA ALA A 15 0.62 10.40 12.16
C ALA A 15 1.05 11.24 10.96
N ALA A 16 0.38 12.38 10.76
CA ALA A 16 0.71 13.37 9.75
C ALA A 16 0.58 14.78 10.34
N LEU A 17 1.54 15.66 10.06
CA LEU A 17 1.56 17.05 10.51
C LEU A 17 1.37 17.99 9.33
N LEU A 18 0.38 18.88 9.46
CA LEU A 18 0.15 20.01 8.56
C LEU A 18 0.61 21.32 9.21
N ASP A 19 1.21 22.19 8.42
CA ASP A 19 1.37 23.60 8.72
C ASP A 19 0.64 24.40 7.63
N ASN A 20 -0.56 24.87 7.96
CA ASN A 20 -1.53 25.34 7.00
C ASN A 20 -1.76 24.28 5.90
N ASP A 21 -1.60 24.66 4.62
CA ASP A 21 -1.71 23.77 3.46
C ASP A 21 -0.45 22.97 3.15
N ASN A 22 0.62 23.09 3.94
CA ASN A 22 1.86 22.35 3.72
C ASN A 22 1.89 21.05 4.55
N ILE A 23 2.07 19.91 3.90
CA ILE A 23 2.38 18.65 4.58
C ILE A 23 3.85 18.71 5.02
N VAL A 24 4.06 18.78 6.34
CA VAL A 24 5.40 18.83 6.95
C VAL A 24 6.05 17.47 6.91
N ALA A 25 5.36 16.46 7.47
CA ALA A 25 5.81 15.08 7.53
C ALA A 25 4.64 14.13 7.76
N ALA A 26 4.82 12.86 7.41
CA ALA A 26 3.90 11.78 7.73
C ALA A 26 4.65 10.45 7.85
N ALA A 27 4.26 9.61 8.81
CA ALA A 27 4.88 8.30 9.00
C ALA A 27 3.91 7.30 9.63
N GLN A 28 4.11 6.02 9.32
CA GLN A 28 3.43 4.89 9.96
C GLN A 28 4.21 4.44 11.19
N GLU A 29 3.51 4.05 12.26
CA GLU A 29 4.11 3.59 13.51
C GLU A 29 4.94 2.31 13.33
N GLU A 30 4.48 1.39 12.47
CA GLU A 30 5.18 0.14 12.16
C GLU A 30 6.62 0.34 11.70
N ARG A 31 6.95 1.52 11.12
CA ARG A 31 8.31 1.85 10.65
C ARG A 31 9.29 1.97 11.81
N PHE A 32 8.80 2.41 12.96
CA PHE A 32 9.60 2.61 14.18
C PHE A 32 9.56 1.39 15.11
N THR A 33 8.36 0.81 15.31
CA THR A 33 8.18 -0.34 16.23
C THR A 33 8.65 -1.66 15.62
N ARG A 34 8.79 -1.74 14.31
CA ARG A 34 9.11 -2.94 13.54
C ARG A 34 8.05 -4.05 13.65
N VAL A 35 6.83 -3.70 14.08
CA VAL A 35 5.65 -4.56 14.12
C VAL A 35 4.77 -4.24 12.92
N LYS A 36 4.63 -5.19 11.99
CA LYS A 36 3.87 -4.99 10.75
C LYS A 36 2.39 -4.78 11.06
N HIS A 37 1.79 -3.78 10.40
CA HIS A 37 0.38 -3.36 10.63
C HIS A 37 0.10 -2.98 12.09
N ASP A 38 1.08 -2.36 12.77
CA ASP A 38 0.94 -1.93 14.17
C ASP A 38 -0.34 -1.10 14.36
N ALA A 39 -1.19 -1.57 15.29
CA ALA A 39 -2.46 -0.95 15.64
C ALA A 39 -2.37 -0.04 16.86
N SER A 40 -1.22 0.02 17.54
CA SER A 40 -1.03 0.77 18.77
C SER A 40 -1.14 2.28 18.54
N PHE A 41 -1.23 3.06 19.63
CA PHE A 41 -1.18 4.52 19.51
C PHE A 41 0.20 4.94 18.95
N PRO A 42 0.26 5.82 17.93
CA PRO A 42 1.47 6.07 17.14
C PRO A 42 2.44 7.04 17.84
N PHE A 43 2.98 6.63 18.99
CA PHE A 43 3.90 7.44 19.81
C PHE A 43 5.13 7.89 19.03
N ASN A 44 5.75 6.98 18.27
CA ASN A 44 6.98 7.29 17.55
C ASN A 44 6.72 8.13 16.31
N ALA A 45 5.65 7.81 15.56
CA ALA A 45 5.27 8.60 14.41
C ALA A 45 4.89 10.04 14.81
N ILE A 46 4.17 10.25 15.93
CA ILE A 46 3.86 11.58 16.45
C ILE A 46 5.14 12.33 16.85
N LYS A 47 6.04 11.69 17.61
CA LYS A 47 7.34 12.29 17.96
C LYS A 47 8.11 12.72 16.72
N PHE A 48 8.16 11.86 15.70
CA PHE A 48 8.86 12.14 14.45
C PHE A 48 8.27 13.38 13.74
N VAL A 49 6.96 13.40 13.47
CA VAL A 49 6.36 14.51 12.71
C VAL A 49 6.45 15.85 13.45
N LEU A 50 6.38 15.85 14.78
CA LEU A 50 6.58 17.05 15.60
C LEU A 50 8.05 17.52 15.57
N SER A 51 9.01 16.59 15.59
CA SER A 51 10.44 16.92 15.54
C SER A 51 10.86 17.59 14.22
N GLU A 52 10.20 17.26 13.09
CA GLU A 52 10.47 17.89 11.78
C GLU A 52 10.21 19.42 11.78
N LYS A 53 9.44 19.92 12.75
CA LYS A 53 9.18 21.35 12.93
C LYS A 53 9.64 21.87 14.30
N ASN A 54 10.22 21.02 15.13
CA ASN A 54 10.68 21.33 16.48
C ASN A 54 9.57 21.97 17.36
N ILE A 55 8.38 21.34 17.39
CA ILE A 55 7.22 21.78 18.15
C ILE A 55 6.73 20.72 19.13
N GLN A 56 5.94 21.17 20.14
CA GLN A 56 5.28 20.33 21.14
C GLN A 56 3.78 20.18 20.81
N ILE A 57 3.11 19.16 21.39
CA ILE A 57 1.68 18.90 21.20
C ILE A 57 0.83 20.09 21.69
N SER A 58 1.20 20.74 22.79
CA SER A 58 0.52 21.90 23.35
C SER A 58 0.45 23.10 22.38
N GLN A 59 1.39 23.18 21.41
CA GLN A 59 1.43 24.24 20.40
C GLN A 59 0.53 23.99 19.19
N LEU A 60 -0.03 22.78 19.05
CA LEU A 60 -0.95 22.45 17.97
C LEU A 60 -2.28 23.20 18.12
N ASP A 61 -2.87 23.58 16.99
CA ASP A 61 -4.22 24.17 16.93
C ASP A 61 -5.31 23.10 17.00
N ALA A 62 -5.07 21.91 16.40
CA ALA A 62 -5.98 20.79 16.45
C ALA A 62 -5.24 19.44 16.32
N ILE A 63 -5.85 18.41 16.90
CA ILE A 63 -5.47 17.01 16.74
C ILE A 63 -6.70 16.29 16.23
N VAL A 64 -6.62 15.70 15.02
CA VAL A 64 -7.78 15.14 14.34
C VAL A 64 -7.63 13.63 14.21
N PHE A 65 -8.54 12.90 14.81
CA PHE A 65 -8.61 11.45 14.72
C PHE A 65 -9.45 11.05 13.50
N TYR A 66 -9.05 9.98 12.82
CA TYR A 66 -9.51 9.62 11.47
C TYR A 66 -10.86 8.92 11.40
N GLU A 67 -11.51 8.60 12.54
CA GLU A 67 -12.84 7.97 12.60
C GLU A 67 -13.69 8.52 13.75
N LYS A 68 -15.02 8.38 13.67
CA LYS A 68 -15.98 8.74 14.71
C LYS A 68 -16.34 7.53 15.57
N PRO A 69 -15.81 7.41 16.80
CA PRO A 69 -15.95 6.20 17.62
C PRO A 69 -17.40 5.85 17.98
N PHE A 70 -18.26 6.85 18.21
CA PHE A 70 -19.66 6.63 18.56
C PHE A 70 -20.46 5.99 17.42
N LEU A 71 -20.28 6.47 16.18
CA LEU A 71 -20.93 5.88 15.00
C LEU A 71 -20.45 4.43 14.76
N LYS A 72 -19.16 4.18 15.00
CA LYS A 72 -18.60 2.84 14.89
C LYS A 72 -19.17 1.89 15.94
N PHE A 73 -19.37 2.38 17.17
CA PHE A 73 -20.01 1.61 18.24
C PHE A 73 -21.48 1.32 17.93
N GLU A 74 -22.23 2.29 17.43
CA GLU A 74 -23.61 2.15 16.96
C GLU A 74 -23.72 1.04 15.91
N ARG A 75 -22.91 1.07 14.86
CA ARG A 75 -22.88 0.01 13.84
C ARG A 75 -22.70 -1.38 14.46
N LEU A 76 -21.79 -1.53 15.44
CA LEU A 76 -21.58 -2.84 16.07
C LEU A 76 -22.80 -3.31 16.80
N LEU A 77 -23.42 -2.45 17.60
CA LEU A 77 -24.65 -2.82 18.33
C LEU A 77 -25.77 -3.21 17.36
N GLU A 78 -26.03 -2.39 16.35
CA GLU A 78 -27.07 -2.67 15.36
C GLU A 78 -26.78 -3.97 14.58
N THR A 79 -25.51 -4.22 14.24
CA THR A 79 -25.12 -5.45 13.57
C THR A 79 -25.47 -6.68 14.42
N TYR A 80 -25.13 -6.69 15.71
CA TYR A 80 -25.45 -7.83 16.56
C TYR A 80 -26.97 -8.00 16.77
N ILE A 81 -27.71 -6.92 16.86
CA ILE A 81 -29.18 -6.95 16.94
C ILE A 81 -29.77 -7.53 15.65
N ALA A 82 -29.30 -7.07 14.49
CA ALA A 82 -29.82 -7.52 13.18
C ALA A 82 -29.53 -9.00 12.89
N PHE A 83 -28.45 -9.55 13.42
CA PHE A 83 -28.08 -10.96 13.22
C PHE A 83 -28.47 -11.88 14.38
N ALA A 84 -29.13 -11.38 15.45
CA ALA A 84 -29.51 -12.17 16.59
C ALA A 84 -30.38 -13.39 16.20
N PRO A 85 -30.21 -14.57 16.82
CA PRO A 85 -29.29 -14.87 17.93
C PRO A 85 -27.85 -15.22 17.52
N ASN A 86 -27.50 -15.11 16.23
CA ASN A 86 -26.16 -15.41 15.76
C ASN A 86 -25.16 -14.39 16.32
N GLY A 87 -23.93 -14.83 16.64
CA GLY A 87 -22.88 -13.94 17.12
C GLY A 87 -22.93 -13.61 18.62
N PHE A 88 -23.85 -14.23 19.42
CA PHE A 88 -23.96 -13.93 20.85
C PHE A 88 -22.64 -14.13 21.61
N LYS A 89 -21.85 -15.14 21.26
CA LYS A 89 -20.54 -15.37 21.88
C LYS A 89 -19.55 -14.27 21.59
N SER A 90 -19.46 -13.82 20.34
CA SER A 90 -18.56 -12.71 19.96
C SER A 90 -19.04 -11.38 20.54
N PHE A 91 -20.36 -11.16 20.61
CA PHE A 91 -20.95 -10.01 21.31
C PHE A 91 -20.49 -9.93 22.77
N CYS A 92 -20.64 -11.02 23.55
CA CYS A 92 -20.23 -11.05 24.95
C CYS A 92 -18.74 -10.77 25.16
N LEU A 93 -17.88 -11.16 24.21
CA LEU A 93 -16.45 -10.90 24.27
C LEU A 93 -16.08 -9.48 23.85
N SER A 94 -16.74 -8.95 22.83
CA SER A 94 -16.36 -7.69 22.20
C SER A 94 -16.94 -6.46 22.90
N ILE A 95 -18.20 -6.51 23.35
CA ILE A 95 -18.90 -5.35 23.91
C ILE A 95 -18.23 -4.74 25.15
N PRO A 96 -17.79 -5.52 26.17
CA PRO A 96 -17.12 -4.95 27.33
C PRO A 96 -15.83 -4.20 26.95
N LEU A 97 -15.07 -4.75 26.01
CA LEU A 97 -13.86 -4.13 25.50
C LEU A 97 -14.16 -2.82 24.76
N TRP A 98 -15.20 -2.83 23.91
CA TRP A 98 -15.59 -1.68 23.10
C TRP A 98 -16.19 -0.54 23.92
N ILE A 99 -16.99 -0.85 24.95
CA ILE A 99 -17.48 0.15 25.90
C ILE A 99 -16.30 0.86 26.54
N LYS A 100 -15.32 0.11 27.03
CA LYS A 100 -14.14 0.67 27.68
C LYS A 100 -13.27 1.51 26.74
N GLU A 101 -13.07 1.06 25.50
CA GLU A 101 -12.13 1.68 24.58
C GLU A 101 -12.75 2.77 23.71
N LYS A 102 -13.96 2.55 23.18
CA LYS A 102 -14.56 3.45 22.16
C LYS A 102 -15.39 4.58 22.77
N LEU A 103 -16.17 4.33 23.82
CA LEU A 103 -16.95 5.39 24.47
C LEU A 103 -16.04 6.44 25.13
N PHE A 104 -14.89 6.04 25.65
CA PHE A 104 -13.92 6.93 26.27
C PHE A 104 -12.74 7.28 25.36
N GLN A 105 -12.85 7.07 24.04
CA GLN A 105 -11.73 7.25 23.11
C GLN A 105 -11.12 8.63 23.14
N LYS A 106 -11.93 9.71 23.27
CA LYS A 106 -11.42 11.07 23.40
C LYS A 106 -10.52 11.24 24.62
N LYS A 107 -10.93 10.67 25.75
CA LYS A 107 -10.16 10.68 27.00
C LYS A 107 -8.89 9.82 26.86
N ASN A 108 -9.00 8.63 26.25
CA ASN A 108 -7.86 7.76 25.99
C ASN A 108 -6.80 8.44 25.09
N LEU A 109 -7.23 9.12 24.02
CA LEU A 109 -6.34 9.91 23.17
C LEU A 109 -5.66 11.03 23.98
N PHE A 110 -6.43 11.76 24.78
CA PHE A 110 -5.91 12.84 25.61
C PHE A 110 -4.84 12.35 26.59
N ASP A 111 -5.11 11.26 27.31
CA ASP A 111 -4.16 10.68 28.28
C ASP A 111 -2.86 10.22 27.61
N LYS A 112 -2.93 9.62 26.41
CA LYS A 112 -1.75 9.22 25.63
C LYS A 112 -0.96 10.42 25.10
N LEU A 113 -1.65 11.48 24.69
CA LEU A 113 -1.01 12.73 24.26
C LEU A 113 -0.32 13.43 25.42
N GLN A 114 -0.88 13.38 26.64
CA GLN A 114 -0.25 13.93 27.84
C GLN A 114 1.02 13.16 28.24
N ILE A 115 1.14 11.87 27.91
CA ILE A 115 2.42 11.13 28.11
C ILE A 115 3.52 11.73 27.23
N LEU A 116 3.19 12.22 26.03
CA LEU A 116 4.15 12.85 25.12
C LEU A 116 4.47 14.29 25.49
N ASP A 117 3.45 15.04 25.93
CA ASP A 117 3.57 16.44 26.36
C ASP A 117 2.68 16.71 27.57
N PRO A 118 3.22 16.71 28.80
CA PRO A 118 2.48 16.99 30.03
C PRO A 118 1.84 18.39 30.07
N ASN A 119 2.26 19.33 29.21
CA ASN A 119 1.69 20.66 29.07
C ASN A 119 0.44 20.70 28.21
N PHE A 120 0.11 19.62 27.52
CA PHE A 120 -1.15 19.52 26.78
C PHE A 120 -2.33 19.38 27.74
N LYS A 121 -3.15 20.45 27.86
CA LYS A 121 -4.27 20.55 28.83
C LYS A 121 -5.64 20.70 28.15
N ASP A 122 -5.66 21.04 26.86
CA ASP A 122 -6.89 21.41 26.16
C ASP A 122 -7.50 20.24 25.40
N LEU A 123 -8.44 19.54 26.05
CA LEU A 123 -9.21 18.44 25.45
C LEU A 123 -10.03 18.88 24.23
N THR A 124 -10.37 20.18 24.10
CA THR A 124 -11.18 20.68 22.99
C THR A 124 -10.44 20.70 21.65
N LYS A 125 -9.10 20.63 21.66
CA LYS A 125 -8.27 20.53 20.46
C LYS A 125 -8.39 19.14 19.79
N ILE A 126 -8.87 18.11 20.50
CA ILE A 126 -9.09 16.78 19.92
C ILE A 126 -10.42 16.77 19.17
N LYS A 127 -10.34 16.51 17.85
CA LYS A 127 -11.42 16.44 16.89
C LYS A 127 -11.51 15.06 16.26
N PHE A 128 -12.62 14.77 15.58
CA PHE A 128 -12.87 13.51 14.90
C PHE A 128 -13.38 13.80 13.49
N SER A 129 -12.82 13.14 12.49
CA SER A 129 -13.32 13.10 11.12
C SER A 129 -14.04 11.78 10.89
N GLU A 130 -14.95 11.69 9.93
CA GLU A 130 -15.51 10.42 9.49
C GLU A 130 -14.45 9.64 8.71
N HIS A 131 -14.44 8.32 8.82
CA HIS A 131 -13.44 7.44 8.22
C HIS A 131 -13.39 7.59 6.70
N HIS A 132 -14.52 7.46 6.02
CA HIS A 132 -14.56 7.61 4.56
C HIS A 132 -14.34 9.05 4.09
N LEU A 133 -14.71 10.06 4.88
CA LEU A 133 -14.33 11.44 4.60
C LEU A 133 -12.81 11.62 4.74
N SER A 134 -12.18 10.99 5.73
CA SER A 134 -10.71 11.00 5.87
C SER A 134 -10.02 10.37 4.67
N HIS A 135 -10.51 9.22 4.17
CA HIS A 135 -10.01 8.64 2.94
C HIS A 135 -10.22 9.55 1.73
N ALA A 136 -11.42 10.08 1.53
CA ALA A 136 -11.74 11.00 0.43
C ALA A 136 -10.86 12.25 0.45
N ALA A 137 -10.67 12.85 1.63
CA ALA A 137 -9.83 14.03 1.83
C ALA A 137 -8.34 13.74 1.54
N SER A 138 -7.85 12.55 1.93
CA SER A 138 -6.48 12.13 1.68
C SER A 138 -6.15 12.06 0.19
N SER A 139 -7.12 11.70 -0.67
CA SER A 139 -6.93 11.62 -2.11
C SER A 139 -7.25 12.94 -2.82
N PHE A 140 -8.38 13.57 -2.54
CA PHE A 140 -8.79 14.76 -3.27
C PHE A 140 -7.91 15.97 -2.96
N PHE A 141 -7.66 16.28 -1.68
CA PHE A 141 -6.90 17.46 -1.32
C PHE A 141 -5.40 17.36 -1.64
N THR A 142 -4.89 16.15 -1.88
CA THR A 142 -3.51 15.93 -2.35
C THR A 142 -3.40 15.84 -3.87
N SER A 143 -4.52 15.76 -4.59
CA SER A 143 -4.55 15.68 -6.05
C SER A 143 -4.32 17.03 -6.72
N PRO A 144 -3.96 17.06 -8.02
CA PRO A 144 -3.86 18.29 -8.80
C PRO A 144 -5.21 18.81 -9.32
N TYR A 145 -6.35 18.28 -8.87
CA TYR A 145 -7.66 18.58 -9.46
C TYR A 145 -8.45 19.57 -8.63
N ASN A 146 -9.01 20.58 -9.30
CA ASN A 146 -9.95 21.52 -8.66
C ASN A 146 -11.35 20.95 -8.52
N ASN A 147 -11.73 20.05 -9.45
CA ASN A 147 -13.00 19.33 -9.46
C ASN A 147 -12.74 17.87 -9.80
N SER A 148 -13.25 16.95 -9.00
CA SER A 148 -13.04 15.51 -9.18
C SER A 148 -14.17 14.69 -8.58
N LEU A 149 -14.50 13.56 -9.19
CA LEU A 149 -15.17 12.47 -8.50
C LEU A 149 -14.18 11.81 -7.54
N ILE A 150 -14.69 11.38 -6.40
CA ILE A 150 -13.92 10.67 -5.38
C ILE A 150 -14.61 9.34 -5.15
N LEU A 151 -13.89 8.25 -5.38
CA LEU A 151 -14.37 6.90 -5.09
C LEU A 151 -13.51 6.30 -3.99
N THR A 152 -14.12 6.08 -2.83
CA THR A 152 -13.47 5.42 -1.69
C THR A 152 -14.01 4.01 -1.55
N LEU A 153 -13.12 3.02 -1.61
CA LEU A 153 -13.43 1.60 -1.54
C LEU A 153 -12.59 0.98 -0.42
N ASP A 154 -13.25 0.51 0.64
CA ASP A 154 -12.55 0.03 1.82
C ASP A 154 -13.16 -1.26 2.40
N GLY A 155 -12.57 -1.77 3.49
CA GLY A 155 -13.14 -2.85 4.27
C GLY A 155 -14.40 -2.38 4.98
N VAL A 156 -14.27 -1.50 5.94
CA VAL A 156 -15.37 -0.85 6.64
C VAL A 156 -14.90 0.34 7.50
N GLY A 157 -15.57 1.48 7.33
CA GLY A 157 -15.46 2.63 8.22
C GLY A 157 -16.40 2.54 9.42
N GLU A 158 -17.13 3.61 9.73
CA GLU A 158 -18.21 3.56 10.71
C GLU A 158 -19.35 2.68 10.18
N TRP A 159 -19.99 3.10 9.10
CA TRP A 159 -21.02 2.35 8.36
C TRP A 159 -20.61 2.11 6.91
N ALA A 160 -20.09 3.12 6.27
CA ALA A 160 -19.74 3.06 4.85
C ALA A 160 -18.60 2.07 4.60
N THR A 161 -18.71 1.37 3.46
CA THR A 161 -17.70 0.47 2.90
C THR A 161 -17.26 0.95 1.53
N THR A 162 -18.14 1.70 0.85
CA THR A 162 -17.88 2.38 -0.42
C THR A 162 -18.57 3.72 -0.38
N THR A 163 -17.87 4.79 -0.77
CA THR A 163 -18.46 6.12 -0.92
C THR A 163 -18.11 6.74 -2.26
N VAL A 164 -19.06 7.48 -2.81
CA VAL A 164 -18.87 8.35 -3.97
C VAL A 164 -19.05 9.79 -3.51
N GLY A 165 -18.05 10.61 -3.69
CA GLY A 165 -18.07 12.03 -3.38
C GLY A 165 -17.74 12.90 -4.59
N ILE A 166 -18.08 14.17 -4.49
CA ILE A 166 -17.63 15.24 -5.37
C ILE A 166 -16.73 16.17 -4.57
N GLY A 167 -15.47 16.27 -5.01
CA GLY A 167 -14.53 17.27 -4.53
C GLY A 167 -14.55 18.48 -5.44
N LYS A 168 -14.79 19.66 -4.87
CA LYS A 168 -14.73 20.92 -5.61
C LYS A 168 -14.09 22.00 -4.73
N ASP A 169 -13.05 22.65 -5.28
CA ASP A 169 -12.28 23.68 -4.58
C ASP A 169 -11.74 23.17 -3.23
N ASN A 170 -12.27 23.66 -2.12
CA ASN A 170 -11.90 23.25 -0.75
C ASN A 170 -12.97 22.41 -0.05
N LYS A 171 -13.94 21.83 -0.78
CA LYS A 171 -15.05 21.05 -0.22
C LYS A 171 -15.12 19.66 -0.82
N ILE A 172 -15.53 18.73 0.01
CA ILE A 172 -15.94 17.38 -0.37
C ILE A 172 -17.38 17.19 0.07
N ASP A 173 -18.21 16.71 -0.84
CA ASP A 173 -19.60 16.37 -0.62
C ASP A 173 -19.84 14.91 -0.98
N ILE A 174 -20.15 14.07 0.01
CA ILE A 174 -20.44 12.64 -0.18
C ILE A 174 -21.86 12.53 -0.73
N LYS A 175 -22.01 11.82 -1.86
CA LYS A 175 -23.26 11.69 -2.63
C LYS A 175 -23.92 10.33 -2.50
N LYS A 176 -23.12 9.26 -2.42
CA LYS A 176 -23.62 7.89 -2.38
C LYS A 176 -22.76 7.03 -1.46
N GLU A 177 -23.40 6.03 -0.84
CA GLU A 177 -22.74 5.10 0.07
C GLU A 177 -23.29 3.68 -0.10
N ILE A 178 -22.40 2.70 0.08
CA ILE A 178 -22.76 1.32 0.37
C ILE A 178 -22.32 1.06 1.81
N HIS A 179 -23.22 0.47 2.59
CA HIS A 179 -22.99 0.25 4.01
C HIS A 179 -22.64 -1.20 4.34
N PHE A 180 -21.96 -1.40 5.44
CA PHE A 180 -21.75 -2.69 6.08
C PHE A 180 -23.08 -3.45 6.27
N PRO A 181 -23.16 -4.76 6.04
CA PRO A 181 -22.05 -5.69 5.79
C PRO A 181 -21.64 -5.84 4.31
N HIS A 182 -22.19 -5.04 3.40
CA HIS A 182 -21.94 -5.13 1.97
C HIS A 182 -20.66 -4.37 1.61
N SER A 183 -19.54 -5.10 1.51
CA SER A 183 -18.20 -4.53 1.30
C SER A 183 -17.43 -5.31 0.24
N LEU A 184 -16.88 -4.59 -0.74
CA LEU A 184 -15.97 -5.16 -1.73
C LEU A 184 -14.64 -5.57 -1.09
N GLY A 185 -14.13 -4.76 -0.16
CA GLY A 185 -12.91 -5.06 0.58
C GLY A 185 -13.06 -6.33 1.41
N LEU A 186 -14.16 -6.47 2.19
CA LEU A 186 -14.40 -7.68 2.97
C LEU A 186 -14.71 -8.92 2.11
N LEU A 187 -15.33 -8.75 0.94
CA LEU A 187 -15.49 -9.83 -0.03
C LEU A 187 -14.12 -10.34 -0.49
N TYR A 188 -13.22 -9.43 -0.90
CA TYR A 188 -11.87 -9.79 -1.32
C TYR A 188 -11.07 -10.43 -0.17
N SER A 189 -11.19 -9.91 1.04
CA SER A 189 -10.57 -10.46 2.25
C SER A 189 -11.13 -11.84 2.63
N ALA A 190 -12.43 -12.12 2.36
CA ALA A 190 -13.01 -13.45 2.56
C ALA A 190 -12.35 -14.49 1.64
N PHE A 191 -12.08 -14.16 0.39
CA PHE A 191 -11.30 -15.02 -0.51
C PHE A 191 -9.83 -15.11 -0.11
N THR A 192 -9.23 -14.01 0.37
CA THR A 192 -7.87 -14.01 0.92
C THR A 192 -7.75 -15.02 2.06
N TYR A 193 -8.70 -15.01 3.00
CA TYR A 193 -8.80 -15.97 4.09
C TYR A 193 -9.00 -17.40 3.58
N TYR A 194 -9.92 -17.59 2.64
CA TYR A 194 -10.25 -18.92 2.11
C TYR A 194 -9.06 -19.56 1.37
N LEU A 195 -8.25 -18.75 0.70
CA LEU A 195 -7.00 -19.16 0.05
C LEU A 195 -5.83 -19.37 1.04
N GLY A 196 -6.06 -19.26 2.35
CA GLY A 196 -5.07 -19.49 3.40
C GLY A 196 -4.06 -18.37 3.57
N PHE A 197 -4.39 -17.14 3.14
CA PHE A 197 -3.55 -15.97 3.38
C PHE A 197 -4.10 -15.13 4.54
N LYS A 198 -3.20 -14.45 5.25
CA LYS A 198 -3.56 -13.58 6.38
C LYS A 198 -4.33 -12.35 5.86
N VAL A 199 -5.53 -12.12 6.39
CA VAL A 199 -6.36 -10.94 6.08
C VAL A 199 -5.63 -9.65 6.50
N ASN A 200 -5.87 -8.56 5.79
CA ASN A 200 -5.22 -7.25 5.90
C ASN A 200 -3.74 -7.21 5.47
N SER A 201 -3.17 -8.37 5.11
CA SER A 201 -1.79 -8.44 4.62
C SER A 201 -1.59 -9.40 3.45
N GLY A 202 -2.59 -10.20 3.08
CA GLY A 202 -2.52 -11.21 2.03
C GLY A 202 -3.25 -10.86 0.74
N GLU A 203 -4.03 -9.79 0.71
CA GLU A 203 -4.83 -9.37 -0.45
C GLU A 203 -3.95 -9.16 -1.71
N TYR A 204 -2.76 -8.57 -1.53
CA TYR A 204 -1.82 -8.41 -2.64
C TYR A 204 -1.24 -9.75 -3.14
N LYS A 205 -1.26 -10.83 -2.30
CA LYS A 205 -0.85 -12.17 -2.75
C LYS A 205 -1.91 -12.78 -3.65
N VAL A 206 -3.20 -12.60 -3.31
CA VAL A 206 -4.32 -13.02 -4.15
C VAL A 206 -4.28 -12.30 -5.50
N MET A 207 -4.08 -10.96 -5.50
CA MET A 207 -3.91 -10.18 -6.71
C MET A 207 -2.72 -10.67 -7.57
N GLY A 208 -1.59 -11.02 -6.94
CA GLY A 208 -0.41 -11.55 -7.63
C GLY A 208 -0.55 -13.00 -8.09
N LEU A 209 -1.46 -13.78 -7.48
CA LEU A 209 -1.74 -15.18 -7.85
C LEU A 209 -2.76 -15.27 -9.00
N ALA A 210 -3.65 -14.30 -9.13
CA ALA A 210 -4.74 -14.28 -10.10
C ALA A 210 -4.30 -14.58 -11.56
N PRO A 211 -3.21 -14.03 -12.11
CA PRO A 211 -2.78 -14.29 -13.48
C PRO A 211 -2.31 -15.74 -13.77
N TYR A 212 -2.11 -16.56 -12.74
CA TYR A 212 -1.77 -17.98 -12.89
C TYR A 212 -3.00 -18.87 -13.07
N GLY A 213 -4.20 -18.37 -12.76
CA GLY A 213 -5.46 -19.06 -12.91
C GLY A 213 -6.30 -18.56 -14.06
N GLU A 214 -7.48 -19.18 -14.21
CA GLU A 214 -8.56 -18.78 -15.11
C GLU A 214 -9.80 -18.39 -14.28
N PRO A 215 -10.61 -17.37 -14.67
CA PRO A 215 -11.73 -16.88 -13.88
C PRO A 215 -12.96 -17.80 -13.97
N LYS A 216 -12.79 -19.12 -13.76
CA LYS A 216 -13.83 -20.15 -13.93
C LYS A 216 -15.01 -20.01 -12.95
N TYR A 217 -14.75 -19.39 -11.79
CA TYR A 217 -15.74 -19.25 -10.72
C TYR A 217 -16.40 -17.87 -10.67
N SER A 218 -16.09 -16.95 -11.59
CA SER A 218 -16.66 -15.58 -11.59
C SER A 218 -18.19 -15.61 -11.65
N LYS A 219 -18.76 -16.44 -12.52
CA LYS A 219 -20.22 -16.59 -12.60
C LYS A 219 -20.80 -17.16 -11.31
N LEU A 220 -20.17 -18.19 -10.71
CA LEU A 220 -20.62 -18.79 -9.45
C LEU A 220 -20.63 -17.76 -8.31
N ILE A 221 -19.61 -16.89 -8.26
CA ILE A 221 -19.52 -15.81 -7.28
C ILE A 221 -20.66 -14.81 -7.48
N LEU A 222 -20.89 -14.35 -8.71
CA LEU A 222 -21.96 -13.40 -9.04
C LEU A 222 -23.37 -13.98 -8.81
N ASP A 223 -23.59 -15.27 -9.10
CA ASP A 223 -24.91 -15.89 -8.97
C ASP A 223 -25.28 -16.20 -7.50
N HIS A 224 -24.29 -16.44 -6.61
CA HIS A 224 -24.55 -16.93 -5.26
C HIS A 224 -24.10 -16.00 -4.13
N LEU A 225 -22.98 -15.32 -4.30
CA LEU A 225 -22.36 -14.53 -3.21
C LEU A 225 -22.71 -13.06 -3.24
N ILE A 226 -23.10 -12.53 -4.41
CA ILE A 226 -23.30 -11.10 -4.60
C ILE A 226 -24.49 -10.80 -5.54
N ASP A 227 -25.36 -9.92 -5.11
CA ASP A 227 -26.39 -9.32 -5.96
C ASP A 227 -25.87 -7.99 -6.53
N LEU A 228 -25.34 -8.03 -7.76
CA LEU A 228 -24.71 -6.90 -8.45
C LEU A 228 -25.72 -6.21 -9.37
N LYS A 229 -25.97 -4.91 -9.14
CA LYS A 229 -26.87 -4.09 -9.95
C LYS A 229 -26.18 -3.50 -11.19
N ILE A 230 -26.96 -2.92 -12.08
CA ILE A 230 -26.48 -2.32 -13.33
C ILE A 230 -25.54 -1.16 -13.05
N ASP A 231 -25.84 -0.33 -12.05
CA ASP A 231 -25.07 0.82 -11.62
C ASP A 231 -23.77 0.48 -10.84
N GLY A 232 -23.52 -0.81 -10.63
CA GLY A 232 -22.37 -1.31 -9.88
C GLY A 232 -22.60 -1.39 -8.37
N SER A 233 -23.73 -0.90 -7.84
CA SER A 233 -24.10 -1.14 -6.46
C SER A 233 -24.36 -2.63 -6.23
N PHE A 234 -24.12 -3.11 -5.01
CA PHE A 234 -24.22 -4.54 -4.73
C PHE A 234 -24.63 -4.83 -3.29
N ARG A 235 -25.13 -6.05 -3.10
CA ARG A 235 -25.35 -6.63 -1.78
C ARG A 235 -24.72 -8.01 -1.70
N LEU A 236 -24.00 -8.29 -0.62
CA LEU A 236 -23.45 -9.61 -0.33
C LEU A 236 -24.54 -10.53 0.24
N ASN A 237 -24.54 -11.78 -0.16
CA ASN A 237 -25.39 -12.80 0.43
C ASN A 237 -24.75 -13.33 1.71
N MET A 238 -25.16 -12.76 2.84
CA MET A 238 -24.57 -13.04 4.16
C MET A 238 -24.71 -14.50 4.62
N LYS A 239 -25.48 -15.34 3.92
CA LYS A 239 -25.57 -16.80 4.18
C LYS A 239 -24.20 -17.49 4.08
N TYR A 240 -23.25 -16.95 3.33
CA TYR A 240 -21.96 -17.56 3.06
C TYR A 240 -20.81 -16.99 3.90
N PHE A 241 -21.03 -15.87 4.58
CA PHE A 241 -20.00 -15.12 5.30
C PHE A 241 -20.24 -15.17 6.81
N ASP A 242 -19.15 -15.10 7.57
CA ASP A 242 -19.18 -15.11 9.04
C ASP A 242 -18.61 -13.82 9.67
N PHE A 243 -18.01 -12.95 8.86
CA PHE A 243 -17.27 -11.76 9.34
C PHE A 243 -18.16 -10.72 10.05
N ALA A 244 -19.47 -10.75 9.85
CA ALA A 244 -20.36 -9.75 10.47
C ALA A 244 -20.46 -9.93 11.99
N THR A 245 -20.54 -11.17 12.46
CA THR A 245 -20.76 -11.50 13.89
C THR A 245 -19.93 -12.69 14.38
N GLY A 246 -19.18 -13.36 13.50
CA GLY A 246 -18.35 -14.52 13.82
C GLY A 246 -16.87 -14.18 14.02
N PHE A 247 -16.07 -15.24 14.09
CA PHE A 247 -14.59 -15.15 14.24
C PHE A 247 -13.83 -15.50 12.97
N LYS A 248 -14.54 -15.83 11.88
CA LYS A 248 -13.97 -16.22 10.59
C LYS A 248 -14.54 -15.33 9.49
N MET A 249 -13.88 -15.33 8.34
CA MET A 249 -14.39 -14.57 7.19
C MET A 249 -15.51 -15.34 6.46
N THR A 250 -15.39 -16.68 6.35
CA THR A 250 -16.31 -17.56 5.63
C THR A 250 -16.84 -18.67 6.53
N ASN A 251 -17.93 -19.31 6.11
CA ASN A 251 -18.57 -20.41 6.86
C ASN A 251 -18.68 -21.69 6.00
N LYS A 252 -19.33 -22.74 6.58
CA LYS A 252 -19.50 -24.03 5.91
C LYS A 252 -20.31 -23.96 4.59
N ASN A 253 -21.19 -22.97 4.41
CA ASN A 253 -21.92 -22.83 3.14
C ASN A 253 -20.99 -22.35 2.02
N PHE A 254 -20.00 -21.53 2.34
CA PHE A 254 -18.95 -21.11 1.42
C PHE A 254 -18.11 -22.33 0.98
N GLU A 255 -17.69 -23.17 1.93
CA GLU A 255 -16.96 -24.42 1.62
C GLU A 255 -17.80 -25.38 0.74
N LYS A 256 -19.10 -25.51 1.01
CA LYS A 256 -20.00 -26.32 0.18
C LYS A 256 -20.16 -25.78 -1.23
N LEU A 257 -20.22 -24.45 -1.39
CA LEU A 257 -20.36 -23.80 -2.70
C LEU A 257 -19.17 -24.11 -3.62
N PHE A 258 -17.95 -24.05 -3.08
CA PHE A 258 -16.72 -24.32 -3.82
C PHE A 258 -16.24 -25.77 -3.71
N GLN A 259 -16.97 -26.62 -3.00
CA GLN A 259 -16.65 -28.05 -2.78
C GLN A 259 -15.22 -28.28 -2.24
N SER A 260 -14.72 -27.34 -1.46
CA SER A 260 -13.38 -27.38 -0.87
C SER A 260 -13.40 -26.74 0.53
N LYS A 261 -12.42 -27.10 1.35
CA LYS A 261 -12.19 -26.46 2.66
C LYS A 261 -11.31 -25.23 2.52
N VAL A 262 -11.30 -24.40 3.57
CA VAL A 262 -10.30 -23.33 3.72
C VAL A 262 -8.89 -23.92 3.64
N ARG A 263 -8.03 -23.37 2.79
CA ARG A 263 -6.65 -23.80 2.67
C ARG A 263 -5.86 -23.42 3.93
N ILE A 264 -5.02 -24.33 4.42
CA ILE A 264 -4.10 -24.11 5.53
C ILE A 264 -2.70 -23.88 4.94
N SER A 265 -2.14 -22.66 5.08
CA SER A 265 -0.91 -22.27 4.37
C SER A 265 0.33 -23.07 4.75
N GLU A 266 0.38 -23.62 5.96
CA GLU A 266 1.50 -24.40 6.47
C GLU A 266 1.53 -25.84 5.92
N SER A 267 0.37 -26.43 5.62
CA SER A 267 0.24 -27.83 5.23
C SER A 267 -0.16 -28.06 3.77
N ASP A 268 -0.89 -27.10 3.19
CA ASP A 268 -1.52 -27.31 1.89
C ASP A 268 -0.77 -26.56 0.78
N ASN A 269 -0.49 -27.25 -0.31
CA ASN A 269 0.09 -26.63 -1.49
C ASN A 269 -0.91 -25.71 -2.22
N LEU A 270 -0.40 -24.77 -3.00
CA LEU A 270 -1.20 -24.00 -3.95
C LEU A 270 -1.46 -24.86 -5.20
N GLU A 271 -2.73 -25.16 -5.44
CA GLU A 271 -3.20 -25.92 -6.60
C GLU A 271 -3.85 -25.01 -7.64
N GLN A 272 -4.15 -25.54 -8.84
CA GLN A 272 -4.83 -24.79 -9.90
C GLN A 272 -6.18 -24.23 -9.45
N PHE A 273 -6.93 -24.98 -8.63
CA PHE A 273 -8.17 -24.51 -8.01
C PHE A 273 -8.01 -23.19 -7.25
N HIS A 274 -6.94 -23.04 -6.47
CA HIS A 274 -6.67 -21.83 -5.71
C HIS A 274 -6.31 -20.65 -6.61
N MET A 275 -5.60 -20.92 -7.72
CA MET A 275 -5.26 -19.92 -8.73
C MET A 275 -6.50 -19.45 -9.49
N ASP A 276 -7.38 -20.40 -9.87
CA ASP A 276 -8.64 -20.10 -10.55
C ASP A 276 -9.61 -19.30 -9.66
N LEU A 277 -9.65 -19.59 -8.35
CA LEU A 277 -10.39 -18.75 -7.40
C LEU A 277 -9.82 -17.35 -7.26
N ALA A 278 -8.48 -17.22 -7.19
CA ALA A 278 -7.82 -15.91 -7.15
C ALA A 278 -8.12 -15.10 -8.42
N ALA A 279 -8.06 -15.73 -9.59
CA ALA A 279 -8.44 -15.12 -10.87
C ALA A 279 -9.90 -14.69 -10.87
N SER A 280 -10.80 -15.53 -10.32
CA SER A 280 -12.24 -15.27 -10.31
C SER A 280 -12.63 -14.10 -9.40
N ILE A 281 -12.09 -14.04 -8.18
CA ILE A 281 -12.39 -12.89 -7.30
C ILE A 281 -11.77 -11.59 -7.83
N GLN A 282 -10.61 -11.66 -8.48
CA GLN A 282 -10.01 -10.50 -9.12
C GLN A 282 -10.90 -10.00 -10.28
N ASP A 283 -11.39 -10.88 -11.15
CA ASP A 283 -12.31 -10.56 -12.26
C ASP A 283 -13.62 -9.94 -11.77
N VAL A 284 -14.22 -10.51 -10.71
CA VAL A 284 -15.42 -9.95 -10.07
C VAL A 284 -15.16 -8.57 -9.50
N THR A 285 -14.01 -8.38 -8.81
CA THR A 285 -13.62 -7.08 -8.26
C THR A 285 -13.46 -6.03 -9.35
N GLU A 286 -12.77 -6.36 -10.44
CA GLU A 286 -12.61 -5.47 -11.60
C GLU A 286 -13.94 -5.12 -12.22
N THR A 287 -14.84 -6.10 -12.38
CA THR A 287 -16.19 -5.89 -12.92
C THR A 287 -16.99 -4.90 -12.08
N ILE A 288 -16.97 -5.04 -10.75
CA ILE A 288 -17.70 -4.14 -9.83
C ILE A 288 -17.12 -2.73 -9.90
N VAL A 289 -15.79 -2.61 -9.78
CA VAL A 289 -15.10 -1.31 -9.80
C VAL A 289 -15.35 -0.58 -11.12
N LEU A 290 -15.28 -1.29 -12.26
CA LEU A 290 -15.55 -0.70 -13.58
C LEU A 290 -17.01 -0.25 -13.73
N LYS A 291 -17.98 -1.03 -13.25
CA LYS A 291 -19.40 -0.64 -13.28
C LYS A 291 -19.66 0.61 -12.44
N ILE A 292 -19.14 0.67 -11.21
CA ILE A 292 -19.24 1.85 -10.35
C ILE A 292 -18.60 3.06 -11.06
N ALA A 293 -17.36 2.90 -11.53
CA ALA A 293 -16.61 3.96 -12.21
C ALA A 293 -17.34 4.52 -13.43
N GLN A 294 -17.91 3.65 -14.29
CA GLN A 294 -18.67 4.04 -15.46
C GLN A 294 -19.97 4.76 -15.06
N ASN A 295 -20.73 4.20 -14.11
CA ASN A 295 -21.98 4.79 -13.67
C ASN A 295 -21.81 6.20 -13.08
N ILE A 296 -20.82 6.39 -12.18
CA ILE A 296 -20.59 7.71 -11.60
C ILE A 296 -20.07 8.72 -12.63
N LYS A 297 -19.28 8.27 -13.62
CA LYS A 297 -18.85 9.10 -14.74
C LYS A 297 -20.04 9.56 -15.57
N ASP A 298 -20.95 8.64 -15.89
CA ASP A 298 -22.15 8.93 -16.71
C ASP A 298 -23.15 9.82 -15.97
N GLU A 299 -23.28 9.67 -14.65
CA GLU A 299 -24.21 10.45 -13.84
C GLU A 299 -23.71 11.87 -13.57
N PHE A 300 -22.45 12.03 -13.18
CA PHE A 300 -21.91 13.32 -12.73
C PHE A 300 -21.14 14.08 -13.80
N GLN A 301 -20.74 13.45 -14.91
CA GLN A 301 -20.04 14.05 -16.05
C GLN A 301 -18.74 14.79 -15.67
N ILE A 302 -18.01 14.31 -14.65
CA ILE A 302 -16.72 14.86 -14.21
C ILE A 302 -15.59 13.99 -14.77
N ASP A 303 -14.54 14.64 -15.32
CA ASP A 303 -13.45 13.97 -16.05
C ASP A 303 -12.33 13.42 -15.16
N ASN A 304 -12.24 13.90 -13.92
CA ASN A 304 -11.18 13.52 -12.99
C ASN A 304 -11.71 12.54 -11.94
N LEU A 305 -10.90 11.54 -11.59
CA LEU A 305 -11.19 10.58 -10.54
C LEU A 305 -10.08 10.58 -9.49
N CYS A 306 -10.46 10.68 -8.22
CA CYS A 306 -9.60 10.40 -7.07
C CYS A 306 -9.99 9.06 -6.44
N LEU A 307 -9.00 8.21 -6.12
CA LEU A 307 -9.20 6.89 -5.51
C LEU A 307 -8.52 6.83 -4.14
N SER A 308 -9.20 6.23 -3.16
CA SER A 308 -8.68 5.93 -1.82
C SER A 308 -9.43 4.78 -1.16
N GLY A 309 -9.04 4.42 0.09
CA GLY A 309 -9.47 3.20 0.77
C GLY A 309 -8.57 2.01 0.42
N GLY A 310 -8.62 0.95 1.22
CA GLY A 310 -7.74 -0.21 1.08
C GLY A 310 -7.82 -0.90 -0.28
N VAL A 311 -9.02 -0.92 -0.92
CA VAL A 311 -9.22 -1.53 -2.25
C VAL A 311 -8.52 -0.73 -3.36
N ALA A 312 -8.27 0.58 -3.16
CA ALA A 312 -7.50 1.39 -4.12
C ALA A 312 -6.02 0.96 -4.24
N LEU A 313 -5.54 0.07 -3.37
CA LEU A 313 -4.24 -0.62 -3.54
C LEU A 313 -4.28 -1.74 -4.59
N ASN A 314 -5.47 -2.11 -5.10
CA ASN A 314 -5.61 -3.05 -6.21
C ASN A 314 -5.24 -2.37 -7.54
N CYS A 315 -3.94 -2.34 -7.81
CA CYS A 315 -3.37 -1.68 -8.99
C CYS A 315 -3.84 -2.30 -10.32
N VAL A 316 -4.34 -3.53 -10.31
CA VAL A 316 -4.89 -4.20 -11.51
C VAL A 316 -6.25 -3.59 -11.84
N ALA A 317 -7.16 -3.48 -10.87
CA ALA A 317 -8.45 -2.80 -11.07
C ALA A 317 -8.26 -1.33 -11.50
N ASN A 318 -7.32 -0.61 -10.87
CA ASN A 318 -6.99 0.76 -11.24
C ASN A 318 -6.49 0.86 -12.69
N GLY A 319 -5.61 -0.04 -13.12
CA GLY A 319 -5.14 -0.13 -14.50
C GLY A 319 -6.26 -0.40 -15.51
N LYS A 320 -7.28 -1.18 -15.12
CA LYS A 320 -8.46 -1.44 -15.97
C LYS A 320 -9.32 -0.18 -16.17
N ILE A 321 -9.52 0.65 -15.12
CA ILE A 321 -10.22 1.95 -15.26
C ILE A 321 -9.47 2.82 -16.27
N LEU A 322 -8.14 2.91 -16.17
CA LEU A 322 -7.31 3.68 -17.09
C LEU A 322 -7.40 3.14 -18.52
N LYS A 323 -7.24 1.82 -18.71
CA LYS A 323 -7.30 1.15 -20.02
C LYS A 323 -8.66 1.33 -20.72
N LYS A 324 -9.75 1.37 -19.95
CA LYS A 324 -11.10 1.64 -20.46
C LYS A 324 -11.34 3.12 -20.79
N LYS A 325 -10.41 4.02 -20.42
CA LYS A 325 -10.52 5.48 -20.64
C LYS A 325 -11.83 6.09 -20.12
N ILE A 326 -12.33 5.57 -18.98
CA ILE A 326 -13.57 6.06 -18.35
C ILE A 326 -13.38 7.50 -17.88
N PHE A 327 -12.22 7.80 -17.32
CA PHE A 327 -11.83 9.14 -16.88
C PHE A 327 -10.66 9.66 -17.70
N LYS A 328 -10.61 10.97 -17.87
CA LYS A 328 -9.48 11.65 -18.51
C LYS A 328 -8.22 11.59 -17.63
N ASN A 329 -8.39 11.79 -16.32
CA ASN A 329 -7.31 11.79 -15.35
C ASN A 329 -7.69 10.98 -14.12
N ILE A 330 -6.70 10.28 -13.55
CA ILE A 330 -6.87 9.48 -12.33
C ILE A 330 -5.76 9.85 -11.36
N TRP A 331 -6.14 10.13 -10.11
CA TRP A 331 -5.23 10.30 -8.98
C TRP A 331 -5.51 9.24 -7.92
N ILE A 332 -4.47 8.55 -7.47
CA ILE A 332 -4.59 7.50 -6.45
C ILE A 332 -3.71 7.88 -5.27
N GLN A 333 -4.29 7.94 -4.07
CA GLN A 333 -3.53 8.22 -2.84
C GLN A 333 -2.46 7.13 -2.62
N PRO A 334 -1.15 7.48 -2.52
CA PRO A 334 -0.10 6.48 -2.30
C PRO A 334 -0.24 5.70 -0.99
N ALA A 335 -0.74 6.34 0.07
CA ALA A 335 -1.08 5.72 1.34
C ALA A 335 -2.60 5.53 1.45
N SER A 336 -3.22 4.85 0.45
CA SER A 336 -4.69 4.79 0.32
C SER A 336 -5.40 4.01 1.42
N GLY A 337 -4.72 3.14 2.19
CA GLY A 337 -5.29 2.50 3.40
C GLY A 337 -5.37 3.44 4.60
N ASP A 338 -5.63 2.88 5.78
CA ASP A 338 -5.89 3.62 7.04
C ASP A 338 -4.76 4.56 7.46
N ALA A 339 -3.50 4.26 7.09
CA ALA A 339 -2.39 5.17 7.34
C ALA A 339 -2.60 6.56 6.72
N GLY A 340 -3.13 6.60 5.49
CA GLY A 340 -3.49 7.87 4.83
C GLY A 340 -4.67 8.58 5.46
N GLY A 341 -5.50 7.86 6.23
CA GLY A 341 -6.58 8.42 7.03
C GLY A 341 -6.08 9.45 8.05
N ALA A 342 -4.86 9.28 8.59
CA ALA A 342 -4.23 10.29 9.44
C ALA A 342 -4.06 11.64 8.70
N LEU A 343 -3.48 11.61 7.51
CA LEU A 343 -3.33 12.80 6.67
C LEU A 343 -4.69 13.36 6.25
N GLY A 344 -5.59 12.47 5.82
CA GLY A 344 -6.92 12.85 5.35
C GLY A 344 -7.78 13.51 6.43
N ALA A 345 -7.74 13.04 7.68
CA ALA A 345 -8.45 13.66 8.80
C ALA A 345 -7.99 15.10 9.02
N ALA A 346 -6.67 15.34 9.01
CA ALA A 346 -6.13 16.69 9.14
C ALA A 346 -6.55 17.59 7.97
N LEU A 347 -6.52 17.08 6.73
CA LEU A 347 -6.94 17.82 5.53
C LEU A 347 -8.45 18.09 5.53
N ALA A 348 -9.28 17.12 5.93
CA ALA A 348 -10.73 17.32 6.07
C ALA A 348 -11.06 18.43 7.06
N TYR A 349 -10.38 18.44 8.21
CA TYR A 349 -10.56 19.51 9.20
C TYR A 349 -10.13 20.87 8.66
N LEU A 350 -8.96 20.94 8.00
CA LEU A 350 -8.43 22.18 7.43
C LEU A 350 -9.36 22.78 6.36
N TYR A 351 -9.79 21.97 5.41
CA TYR A 351 -10.52 22.46 4.25
C TYR A 351 -12.04 22.45 4.46
N ASN A 352 -12.64 21.30 4.85
CA ASN A 352 -14.09 21.21 5.00
C ASN A 352 -14.62 21.97 6.21
N GLU A 353 -13.93 21.90 7.38
CA GLU A 353 -14.43 22.53 8.60
C GLU A 353 -13.93 23.98 8.76
N LYS A 354 -12.63 24.22 8.51
CA LYS A 354 -12.03 25.56 8.69
C LYS A 354 -12.10 26.44 7.44
N ASN A 355 -12.60 25.90 6.31
CA ASN A 355 -12.74 26.63 5.05
C ASN A 355 -11.43 27.30 4.57
N PHE A 356 -10.28 26.67 4.83
CA PHE A 356 -9.00 27.18 4.38
C PHE A 356 -8.94 27.19 2.85
N THR A 357 -8.33 28.22 2.24
CA THR A 357 -8.21 28.31 0.78
C THR A 357 -7.21 27.29 0.28
N ARG A 358 -7.63 26.38 -0.59
CA ARG A 358 -6.78 25.37 -1.19
C ARG A 358 -5.92 25.96 -2.31
N ARG A 359 -4.62 25.64 -2.30
CA ARG A 359 -3.71 25.86 -3.41
C ARG A 359 -3.53 24.54 -4.16
N ILE A 360 -3.57 24.59 -5.48
CA ILE A 360 -3.42 23.40 -6.30
C ILE A 360 -1.96 23.25 -6.73
N ASN A 361 -1.38 22.10 -6.45
CA ASN A 361 -0.04 21.71 -6.88
C ASN A 361 -0.13 20.42 -7.72
N LEU A 362 0.87 20.18 -8.57
CA LEU A 362 0.93 18.97 -9.39
C LEU A 362 1.05 17.69 -8.55
N ASP A 363 1.81 17.73 -7.46
CA ASP A 363 1.97 16.61 -6.53
C ASP A 363 2.11 17.13 -5.09
N PHE A 364 0.98 17.17 -4.38
CA PHE A 364 0.97 17.61 -2.98
C PHE A 364 1.58 16.57 -2.02
N MET A 365 1.66 15.30 -2.47
CA MET A 365 2.32 14.22 -1.73
C MET A 365 3.85 14.26 -1.84
N LYS A 366 4.43 15.13 -2.67
CA LYS A 366 5.89 15.29 -2.83
C LYS A 366 6.60 13.95 -3.14
N GLY A 367 6.05 13.15 -4.05
CA GLY A 367 6.54 11.82 -4.35
C GLY A 367 6.29 10.79 -3.24
N SER A 368 5.48 11.14 -2.24
CA SER A 368 5.25 10.38 -0.99
C SER A 368 6.46 10.35 -0.03
N TYR A 369 7.51 11.16 -0.25
CA TYR A 369 8.72 11.22 0.57
C TYR A 369 8.51 12.13 1.79
N LEU A 370 7.73 11.65 2.76
CA LEU A 370 7.28 12.40 3.93
C LEU A 370 7.83 11.86 5.26
N GLY A 371 8.49 10.71 5.24
CA GLY A 371 9.02 10.01 6.40
C GLY A 371 10.46 10.41 6.77
N PRO A 372 11.09 9.68 7.71
CA PRO A 372 12.42 9.98 8.24
C PRO A 372 13.54 10.02 7.19
N SER A 373 14.52 10.89 7.40
CA SER A 373 15.76 10.96 6.63
C SER A 373 16.97 11.05 7.57
N PHE A 374 18.14 10.68 7.07
CA PHE A 374 19.38 10.63 7.85
C PHE A 374 20.50 11.33 7.08
N SER A 375 21.26 12.18 7.78
CA SER A 375 22.43 12.85 7.22
C SER A 375 23.61 11.88 7.05
N ASP A 376 24.56 12.24 6.22
CA ASP A 376 25.79 11.46 6.03
C ASP A 376 26.54 11.24 7.36
N ALA A 377 26.60 12.26 8.22
CA ALA A 377 27.24 12.16 9.53
C ALA A 377 26.55 11.15 10.45
N GLN A 378 25.22 11.12 10.47
CA GLN A 378 24.44 10.13 11.24
C GLN A 378 24.68 8.70 10.71
N ILE A 379 24.65 8.52 9.39
CA ILE A 379 24.90 7.21 8.76
C ILE A 379 26.31 6.75 9.06
N GLU A 380 27.33 7.60 8.88
CA GLU A 380 28.72 7.26 9.12
C GLU A 380 28.99 6.88 10.57
N ASN A 381 28.41 7.61 11.53
CA ASN A 381 28.49 7.29 12.94
C ASN A 381 27.92 5.89 13.24
N ILE A 382 26.75 5.56 12.67
CA ILE A 382 26.15 4.24 12.83
C ILE A 382 27.03 3.15 12.21
N LEU A 383 27.59 3.37 11.01
CA LEU A 383 28.50 2.42 10.36
C LEU A 383 29.73 2.13 11.22
N LYS A 384 30.29 3.15 11.86
CA LYS A 384 31.45 3.01 12.78
C LYS A 384 31.08 2.23 14.04
N ILE A 385 29.92 2.53 14.66
CA ILE A 385 29.43 1.83 15.86
C ILE A 385 29.19 0.35 15.56
N GLU A 386 28.52 0.04 14.45
CA GLU A 386 28.20 -1.32 14.02
C GLU A 386 29.42 -2.04 13.36
N LYS A 387 30.59 -1.40 13.30
CA LYS A 387 31.86 -1.92 12.74
C LYS A 387 31.71 -2.36 11.27
N ILE A 388 30.90 -1.68 10.50
CA ILE A 388 30.65 -1.97 9.08
C ILE A 388 31.75 -1.36 8.22
N LYS A 389 32.38 -2.17 7.37
CA LYS A 389 33.35 -1.71 6.37
C LYS A 389 32.63 -1.11 5.18
N TYR A 390 32.97 0.11 4.80
CA TYR A 390 32.35 0.85 3.70
C TYR A 390 33.38 1.54 2.81
N LYS A 391 32.97 1.85 1.58
CA LYS A 391 33.68 2.74 0.66
C LYS A 391 32.88 4.03 0.51
N ASN A 392 33.56 5.14 0.30
CA ASN A 392 32.98 6.42 -0.06
C ASN A 392 33.48 6.77 -1.46
N ILE A 393 32.58 6.93 -2.42
CA ILE A 393 32.92 7.25 -3.81
C ILE A 393 32.54 8.71 -4.06
N LYS A 394 33.42 9.45 -4.75
CA LYS A 394 33.17 10.84 -5.16
C LYS A 394 31.96 10.91 -6.09
N ASP A 395 31.18 11.97 -5.98
CA ASP A 395 29.88 12.16 -6.65
C ASP A 395 29.94 11.95 -8.17
N GLU A 396 31.03 12.32 -8.82
CA GLU A 396 31.22 12.22 -10.28
C GLU A 396 31.11 10.78 -10.81
N ASN A 397 31.58 9.78 -10.05
CA ASN A 397 31.62 8.38 -10.45
C ASN A 397 30.58 7.50 -9.70
N PHE A 398 29.80 8.10 -8.80
CA PHE A 398 28.93 7.34 -7.91
C PHE A 398 27.85 6.53 -8.67
N TYR A 399 27.08 7.19 -9.52
CA TYR A 399 26.00 6.53 -10.26
C TYR A 399 26.51 5.54 -11.32
N ASP A 400 27.64 5.86 -11.97
CA ASP A 400 28.27 4.97 -12.93
C ASP A 400 28.76 3.67 -12.26
N TYR A 401 29.37 3.77 -11.08
CA TYR A 401 29.79 2.61 -10.31
C TYR A 401 28.61 1.75 -9.83
N ILE A 402 27.54 2.36 -9.33
CA ILE A 402 26.34 1.62 -8.93
C ILE A 402 25.70 0.93 -10.16
N SER A 403 25.68 1.61 -11.32
CA SER A 403 25.18 1.04 -12.57
C SER A 403 25.99 -0.17 -13.04
N GLU A 404 27.31 -0.15 -12.84
CA GLU A 404 28.21 -1.27 -13.12
C GLU A 404 27.87 -2.48 -12.23
N LEU A 405 27.69 -2.27 -10.93
CA LEU A 405 27.31 -3.32 -10.00
C LEU A 405 25.94 -3.95 -10.36
N LEU A 406 24.97 -3.12 -10.78
CA LEU A 406 23.67 -3.60 -11.27
C LEU A 406 23.82 -4.45 -12.54
N GLU A 407 24.62 -3.98 -13.53
CA GLU A 407 24.88 -4.73 -14.76
C GLU A 407 25.57 -6.08 -14.51
N MET A 408 26.43 -6.16 -13.49
CA MET A 408 27.05 -7.41 -13.04
C MET A 408 26.05 -8.37 -12.37
N GLY A 409 24.75 -8.01 -12.28
CA GLY A 409 23.68 -8.84 -11.69
C GLY A 409 23.65 -8.81 -10.16
N MET A 410 24.20 -7.77 -9.54
CA MET A 410 24.15 -7.60 -8.08
C MET A 410 22.79 -7.05 -7.64
N ALA A 411 22.29 -7.56 -6.52
CA ALA A 411 21.09 -7.05 -5.84
C ALA A 411 21.52 -6.02 -4.79
N ILE A 412 20.98 -4.82 -4.88
CA ILE A 412 21.40 -3.66 -4.09
C ILE A 412 20.28 -3.20 -3.16
N GLY A 413 20.58 -3.13 -1.84
CA GLY A 413 19.79 -2.37 -0.89
C GLY A 413 20.07 -0.88 -1.08
N TRP A 414 19.05 -0.10 -1.48
CA TRP A 414 19.14 1.32 -1.79
C TRP A 414 18.40 2.15 -0.73
N PHE A 415 19.17 2.87 0.09
CA PHE A 415 18.68 3.67 1.21
C PHE A 415 19.06 5.13 1.02
N GLN A 416 18.10 5.98 0.65
CA GLN A 416 18.34 7.37 0.28
C GLN A 416 17.28 8.30 0.89
N GLY A 417 17.62 9.58 1.08
CA GLY A 417 16.70 10.67 1.38
C GLY A 417 15.59 10.37 2.39
N LYS A 418 14.44 11.03 2.24
CA LYS A 418 13.25 10.83 3.07
C LYS A 418 12.55 9.50 2.72
N MET A 419 12.09 8.77 3.74
CA MET A 419 11.33 7.54 3.58
C MET A 419 9.95 7.82 2.96
N GLU A 420 9.43 6.85 2.21
CA GLU A 420 8.09 6.87 1.65
C GLU A 420 7.02 6.74 2.75
N PHE A 421 5.92 7.50 2.62
CA PHE A 421 4.69 7.35 3.38
C PHE A 421 3.69 6.51 2.58
N GLY A 422 3.39 5.30 3.08
CA GLY A 422 2.55 4.31 2.40
C GLY A 422 3.22 2.94 2.26
N PRO A 423 2.52 1.97 1.63
CA PRO A 423 2.97 0.56 1.61
C PRO A 423 4.01 0.26 0.51
N ARG A 424 4.32 1.21 -0.38
CA ARG A 424 5.21 1.00 -1.51
C ARG A 424 6.57 1.65 -1.29
N ALA A 425 7.65 0.93 -1.65
CA ALA A 425 8.97 1.51 -1.81
C ALA A 425 9.07 2.16 -3.20
N LEU A 426 9.44 3.42 -3.25
CA LEU A 426 9.42 4.25 -4.44
C LEU A 426 10.83 4.78 -4.82
N GLY A 427 11.88 4.12 -4.33
CA GLY A 427 13.26 4.46 -4.67
C GLY A 427 14.05 5.13 -3.54
N ASN A 428 13.54 5.13 -2.29
CA ASN A 428 14.30 5.62 -1.13
C ASN A 428 14.54 4.54 -0.07
N ARG A 429 13.66 3.56 0.06
CA ARG A 429 13.84 2.37 0.92
C ARG A 429 13.58 1.12 0.07
N SER A 430 14.45 0.90 -0.92
CA SER A 430 14.23 -0.06 -2.02
C SER A 430 15.33 -1.12 -2.08
N ILE A 431 14.97 -2.30 -2.57
CA ILE A 431 15.91 -3.24 -3.18
C ILE A 431 15.78 -3.06 -4.68
N ILE A 432 16.91 -2.81 -5.35
CA ILE A 432 16.99 -2.58 -6.79
C ILE A 432 17.90 -3.62 -7.46
N ALA A 433 17.59 -3.96 -8.70
CA ALA A 433 18.38 -4.91 -9.49
C ALA A 433 18.12 -4.74 -11.00
N ASP A 434 18.93 -5.40 -11.83
CA ASP A 434 18.78 -5.41 -13.29
C ASP A 434 17.58 -6.27 -13.72
N PRO A 435 16.56 -5.71 -14.42
CA PRO A 435 15.37 -6.43 -14.86
C PRO A 435 15.61 -7.36 -16.06
N ARG A 436 16.75 -7.25 -16.77
CA ARG A 436 17.08 -8.01 -17.97
C ARG A 436 17.49 -9.45 -17.66
N SER A 437 17.91 -9.73 -16.42
CA SER A 437 18.32 -11.04 -15.96
C SER A 437 17.13 -11.98 -15.73
N GLU A 438 17.09 -13.11 -16.41
CA GLU A 438 16.03 -14.14 -16.29
C GLU A 438 15.95 -14.76 -14.89
N ASN A 439 17.10 -14.88 -14.22
CA ASN A 439 17.20 -15.50 -12.90
C ASN A 439 16.98 -14.51 -11.75
N MET A 440 16.90 -13.19 -12.02
CA MET A 440 16.85 -12.18 -10.96
C MET A 440 15.57 -12.28 -10.12
N GLN A 441 14.42 -12.55 -10.73
CA GLN A 441 13.16 -12.75 -10.00
C GLN A 441 13.29 -13.90 -8.99
N LYS A 442 13.85 -15.02 -9.39
CA LYS A 442 14.07 -16.19 -8.52
C LYS A 442 15.09 -15.88 -7.42
N LYS A 443 16.22 -15.23 -7.77
CA LYS A 443 17.26 -14.79 -6.82
C LYS A 443 16.65 -13.91 -5.71
N LEU A 444 15.91 -12.88 -6.09
CA LEU A 444 15.34 -11.94 -5.15
C LEU A 444 14.23 -12.56 -4.28
N ASN A 445 13.32 -13.35 -4.85
CA ASN A 445 12.23 -13.96 -4.08
C ASN A 445 12.76 -14.98 -3.06
N LEU A 446 13.64 -15.89 -3.46
CA LEU A 446 14.06 -17.01 -2.62
C LEU A 446 15.22 -16.66 -1.68
N LYS A 447 16.17 -15.82 -2.13
CA LYS A 447 17.43 -15.57 -1.40
C LYS A 447 17.47 -14.25 -0.64
N VAL A 448 16.60 -13.31 -1.00
CA VAL A 448 16.55 -11.97 -0.36
C VAL A 448 15.24 -11.76 0.38
N LYS A 449 14.09 -12.05 -0.27
CA LYS A 449 12.77 -11.79 0.31
C LYS A 449 12.23 -12.96 1.15
N PHE A 450 12.77 -14.15 1.01
CA PHE A 450 12.31 -15.39 1.66
C PHE A 450 10.78 -15.59 1.49
N ARG A 451 10.30 -15.48 0.25
CA ARG A 451 8.88 -15.52 -0.06
C ARG A 451 8.56 -16.38 -1.30
N GLU A 452 7.29 -16.51 -1.59
CA GLU A 452 6.75 -17.32 -2.68
C GLU A 452 7.30 -16.84 -4.05
N SER A 453 7.70 -17.80 -4.91
CA SER A 453 8.33 -17.52 -6.20
C SER A 453 7.41 -16.86 -7.23
N PHE A 454 6.08 -17.05 -7.11
CA PHE A 454 5.09 -16.51 -8.05
C PHE A 454 4.92 -14.98 -7.95
N ARG A 455 5.43 -14.34 -6.89
CA ARG A 455 5.24 -12.90 -6.68
C ARG A 455 6.06 -12.09 -7.67
N PRO A 456 5.40 -11.17 -8.45
CA PRO A 456 6.11 -10.32 -9.40
C PRO A 456 6.90 -9.21 -8.69
N PHE A 457 7.85 -8.62 -9.43
CA PHE A 457 8.52 -7.39 -9.06
C PHE A 457 8.04 -6.23 -9.93
N ALA A 458 8.10 -5.03 -9.40
CA ALA A 458 7.68 -3.82 -10.07
C ALA A 458 8.87 -3.18 -10.82
N PRO A 459 8.67 -2.67 -12.05
CA PRO A 459 9.62 -1.81 -12.73
C PRO A 459 9.53 -0.37 -12.21
N SER A 460 10.70 0.28 -12.03
CA SER A 460 10.82 1.72 -12.03
C SER A 460 11.47 2.15 -13.33
N VAL A 461 10.87 3.09 -14.04
CA VAL A 461 11.29 3.55 -15.36
C VAL A 461 11.43 5.07 -15.39
N LEU A 462 12.37 5.61 -16.17
CA LEU A 462 12.42 7.03 -16.44
C LEU A 462 11.10 7.50 -17.06
N ARG A 463 10.53 8.63 -16.56
CA ARG A 463 9.22 9.14 -17.01
C ARG A 463 9.15 9.30 -18.53
N GLU A 464 10.20 9.84 -19.13
CA GLU A 464 10.31 10.08 -20.57
C GLU A 464 10.41 8.81 -21.43
N ASP A 465 10.78 7.68 -20.83
CA ASP A 465 10.94 6.40 -21.55
C ASP A 465 9.79 5.41 -21.31
N VAL A 466 8.77 5.77 -20.53
CA VAL A 466 7.69 4.83 -20.14
C VAL A 466 7.02 4.21 -21.36
N ASN A 467 6.75 4.99 -22.41
CA ASN A 467 6.11 4.56 -23.65
C ASN A 467 6.96 3.60 -24.50
N ARG A 468 8.27 3.50 -24.21
CA ARG A 468 9.17 2.53 -24.88
C ARG A 468 8.92 1.09 -24.37
N TYR A 469 8.46 0.95 -23.14
CA TYR A 469 8.32 -0.36 -22.48
C TYR A 469 6.88 -0.76 -22.20
N PHE A 470 5.99 0.22 -21.94
CA PHE A 470 4.66 -0.04 -21.41
C PHE A 470 3.58 0.71 -22.19
N GLU A 471 2.39 0.11 -22.27
CA GLU A 471 1.18 0.74 -22.81
C GLU A 471 0.59 1.72 -21.76
N LEU A 472 1.38 2.75 -21.41
CA LEU A 472 1.04 3.74 -20.40
C LEU A 472 1.41 5.13 -20.91
N ASP A 473 0.42 6.03 -21.01
CA ASP A 473 0.56 7.40 -21.51
C ASP A 473 0.44 8.49 -20.42
N CYS A 474 0.30 8.06 -19.16
CA CYS A 474 0.19 8.95 -18.00
C CYS A 474 1.27 8.69 -16.95
N ASP A 475 1.33 9.55 -15.94
CA ASP A 475 2.22 9.38 -14.80
C ASP A 475 1.72 8.29 -13.84
N SER A 476 2.65 7.48 -13.33
CA SER A 476 2.41 6.46 -12.31
C SER A 476 3.50 6.52 -11.23
N PRO A 477 3.63 7.62 -10.47
CA PRO A 477 4.74 7.79 -9.54
C PRO A 477 4.68 6.84 -8.33
N TYR A 478 3.50 6.27 -8.02
CA TYR A 478 3.21 5.57 -6.77
C TYR A 478 3.04 4.05 -6.89
N MET A 479 3.35 3.44 -8.03
CA MET A 479 3.16 1.98 -8.26
C MET A 479 1.71 1.52 -8.03
N LEU A 480 0.72 2.30 -8.39
CA LEU A 480 -0.71 2.00 -8.21
C LEU A 480 -1.47 1.77 -9.51
N LEU A 481 -0.76 1.67 -10.63
CA LEU A 481 -1.27 1.33 -11.95
C LEU A 481 -0.54 0.13 -12.54
N VAL A 482 -1.31 -0.78 -13.13
CA VAL A 482 -0.80 -1.87 -13.96
C VAL A 482 -1.12 -1.56 -15.41
N ALA A 483 -0.16 -1.75 -16.30
CA ALA A 483 -0.34 -1.68 -17.75
C ALA A 483 0.39 -2.83 -18.43
N ASP A 484 -0.03 -3.12 -19.68
CA ASP A 484 0.60 -4.13 -20.51
C ASP A 484 1.98 -3.65 -20.97
N ILE A 485 2.89 -4.58 -21.22
CA ILE A 485 4.16 -4.27 -21.90
C ILE A 485 3.93 -4.07 -23.40
N LYS A 486 4.77 -3.24 -24.02
CA LYS A 486 4.77 -3.00 -25.47
C LYS A 486 5.05 -4.29 -26.24
N ASN A 487 4.42 -4.44 -27.41
CA ASN A 487 4.63 -5.63 -28.27
C ASN A 487 6.08 -5.74 -28.75
N GLU A 488 6.75 -4.62 -28.99
CA GLU A 488 8.12 -4.52 -29.47
C GLU A 488 9.14 -5.10 -28.50
N ILE A 489 8.82 -5.17 -27.21
CA ILE A 489 9.71 -5.75 -26.19
C ILE A 489 9.33 -7.18 -25.80
N LYS A 490 8.22 -7.72 -26.34
CA LYS A 490 7.85 -9.13 -26.12
C LYS A 490 8.80 -10.07 -26.86
N VAL A 491 9.19 -11.14 -26.21
CA VAL A 491 9.92 -12.24 -26.85
C VAL A 491 8.89 -13.21 -27.43
N LYS A 492 9.06 -13.58 -28.70
CA LYS A 492 8.20 -14.57 -29.35
C LYS A 492 8.40 -15.93 -28.66
N ASP A 493 7.33 -16.51 -28.21
CA ASP A 493 7.33 -17.86 -27.68
C ASP A 493 7.11 -18.86 -28.81
N ASN A 494 8.03 -19.80 -28.96
CA ASN A 494 7.92 -20.86 -29.96
C ASN A 494 6.94 -21.99 -29.53
N ASN A 495 6.49 -22.01 -28.24
CA ASN A 495 5.56 -23.00 -27.69
C ASN A 495 4.58 -22.36 -26.66
N PRO A 496 3.61 -21.53 -27.09
CA PRO A 496 2.81 -20.69 -26.20
C PRO A 496 1.83 -21.43 -25.27
N ASN A 497 1.54 -22.71 -25.48
CA ASN A 497 0.40 -23.40 -24.84
C ASN A 497 0.76 -24.59 -23.93
N THR A 498 2.02 -24.76 -23.53
CA THR A 498 2.45 -25.97 -22.80
C THR A 498 2.55 -25.78 -21.27
N LEU A 499 2.57 -24.56 -20.75
CA LEU A 499 2.79 -24.30 -19.32
C LEU A 499 1.52 -23.78 -18.64
N PHE A 500 1.16 -24.39 -17.51
CA PHE A 500 0.01 -24.03 -16.69
C PHE A 500 0.42 -23.61 -15.29
N GLY A 501 -0.42 -22.79 -14.64
CA GLY A 501 -0.21 -22.39 -13.26
C GLY A 501 1.16 -21.76 -13.03
N ILE A 502 1.83 -22.16 -11.95
CA ILE A 502 3.14 -21.61 -11.53
C ILE A 502 4.27 -21.94 -12.52
N GLU A 503 4.13 -22.97 -13.34
CA GLU A 503 5.15 -23.32 -14.37
C GLU A 503 5.37 -22.21 -15.38
N LYS A 504 4.36 -21.36 -15.61
CA LYS A 504 4.47 -20.13 -16.42
C LYS A 504 5.63 -19.22 -16.02
N LEU A 505 6.12 -19.31 -14.77
CA LEU A 505 7.28 -18.54 -14.30
C LEU A 505 8.58 -18.84 -15.08
N ASN A 506 8.72 -20.04 -15.61
CA ASN A 506 9.95 -20.47 -16.30
C ASN A 506 10.07 -19.91 -17.73
N GLN A 507 9.07 -19.20 -18.22
CA GLN A 507 9.02 -18.65 -19.57
C GLN A 507 9.60 -17.24 -19.63
N LYS A 508 10.50 -16.99 -20.60
CA LYS A 508 10.98 -15.65 -20.92
C LYS A 508 9.96 -14.92 -21.78
N ARG A 509 9.38 -13.83 -21.26
CA ARG A 509 8.28 -13.11 -21.90
C ARG A 509 8.69 -11.81 -22.59
N SER A 510 9.81 -11.23 -22.16
CA SER A 510 10.22 -9.91 -22.66
C SER A 510 11.73 -9.71 -22.51
N ILE A 511 12.23 -8.56 -22.99
CA ILE A 511 13.62 -8.12 -22.77
C ILE A 511 13.89 -7.68 -21.32
N ILE A 512 12.84 -7.50 -20.50
CA ILE A 512 12.88 -7.19 -19.06
C ILE A 512 12.11 -8.25 -18.26
N PRO A 513 12.50 -9.54 -18.33
CA PRO A 513 11.70 -10.67 -17.85
C PRO A 513 11.42 -10.61 -16.34
N ALA A 514 12.34 -10.06 -15.54
CA ALA A 514 12.19 -10.05 -14.09
C ALA A 514 11.09 -9.11 -13.56
N VAL A 515 10.57 -8.20 -14.40
CA VAL A 515 9.49 -7.26 -14.07
C VAL A 515 8.26 -7.42 -14.95
N THR A 516 8.26 -8.42 -15.84
CA THR A 516 7.11 -8.76 -16.68
C THR A 516 6.36 -9.94 -16.09
N HIS A 517 5.11 -9.72 -15.69
CA HIS A 517 4.27 -10.77 -15.10
C HIS A 517 3.82 -11.80 -16.15
N VAL A 518 3.22 -12.92 -15.71
CA VAL A 518 2.86 -14.05 -16.60
C VAL A 518 1.77 -13.70 -17.62
N ASP A 519 1.01 -12.65 -17.38
CA ASP A 519 -0.01 -12.07 -18.27
C ASP A 519 0.51 -10.90 -19.13
N TYR A 520 1.82 -10.72 -19.22
CA TYR A 520 2.48 -9.62 -19.94
C TYR A 520 2.18 -8.22 -19.38
N SER A 521 1.73 -8.13 -18.14
CA SER A 521 1.52 -6.86 -17.44
C SER A 521 2.68 -6.49 -16.51
N ALA A 522 2.72 -5.25 -16.05
CA ALA A 522 3.64 -4.76 -15.04
C ALA A 522 2.99 -3.67 -14.17
N ARG A 523 3.34 -3.62 -12.87
CA ARG A 523 2.97 -2.55 -11.96
C ARG A 523 4.03 -1.45 -11.97
N ILE A 524 3.77 -0.36 -12.64
CA ILE A 524 4.77 0.60 -13.10
C ILE A 524 4.96 1.73 -12.08
N GLN A 525 6.23 2.10 -11.87
CA GLN A 525 6.61 3.39 -11.30
C GLN A 525 7.28 4.25 -12.36
N THR A 526 6.73 5.43 -12.66
CA THR A 526 7.44 6.49 -13.38
C THR A 526 8.29 7.30 -12.41
N VAL A 527 9.59 7.44 -12.70
CA VAL A 527 10.53 8.18 -11.87
C VAL A 527 10.74 9.57 -12.45
N HIS A 528 10.47 10.60 -11.62
CA HIS A 528 10.53 12.00 -12.00
C HIS A 528 11.74 12.67 -11.35
N LYS A 529 12.45 13.51 -12.09
CA LYS A 529 13.62 14.25 -11.60
C LYS A 529 13.26 15.18 -10.44
N GLU A 530 12.09 15.80 -10.50
CA GLU A 530 11.59 16.81 -9.55
C GLU A 530 11.32 16.23 -8.17
N THR A 531 10.89 14.97 -8.08
CA THR A 531 10.51 14.32 -6.82
C THR A 531 11.61 13.41 -6.28
N ASN A 532 12.41 12.75 -7.15
CA ASN A 532 13.50 11.87 -6.74
C ASN A 532 14.71 11.95 -7.68
N GLU A 533 15.47 13.03 -7.57
CA GLU A 533 16.63 13.28 -8.42
C GLU A 533 17.70 12.19 -8.33
N LYS A 534 17.96 11.63 -7.13
CA LYS A 534 18.98 10.59 -6.93
C LYS A 534 18.63 9.31 -7.67
N PHE A 535 17.39 8.86 -7.56
CA PHE A 535 16.95 7.64 -8.24
C PHE A 535 16.82 7.85 -9.75
N TYR A 536 16.39 9.03 -10.16
CA TYR A 536 16.39 9.44 -11.57
C TYR A 536 17.80 9.40 -12.19
N LYS A 537 18.81 10.00 -11.52
CA LYS A 537 20.21 9.97 -11.97
C LYS A 537 20.76 8.54 -12.06
N LEU A 538 20.39 7.66 -11.12
CA LEU A 538 20.80 6.25 -11.20
C LEU A 538 20.21 5.56 -12.42
N LEU A 539 18.92 5.76 -12.71
CA LEU A 539 18.27 5.22 -13.91
C LEU A 539 18.91 5.77 -15.20
N GLN A 540 19.27 7.06 -15.24
CA GLN A 540 19.99 7.64 -16.37
C GLN A 540 21.37 7.01 -16.59
N ALA A 541 22.14 6.81 -15.51
CA ALA A 541 23.45 6.16 -15.58
C ALA A 541 23.32 4.71 -16.06
N PHE A 542 22.32 3.98 -15.53
CA PHE A 542 22.03 2.60 -15.96
C PHE A 542 21.61 2.56 -17.44
N LYS A 543 20.76 3.49 -17.90
CA LYS A 543 20.41 3.64 -19.32
C LYS A 543 21.62 3.91 -20.20
N LYS A 544 22.50 4.82 -19.78
CA LYS A 544 23.74 5.17 -20.52
C LYS A 544 24.64 3.95 -20.71
N ARG A 545 24.78 3.11 -19.68
CA ARG A 545 25.61 1.89 -19.67
C ARG A 545 24.99 0.74 -20.46
N THR A 546 23.72 0.51 -20.33
CA THR A 546 23.05 -0.73 -20.74
C THR A 546 22.03 -0.58 -21.86
N GLY A 547 21.66 0.65 -22.20
CA GLY A 547 20.53 0.96 -23.09
C GLY A 547 19.14 0.76 -22.46
N CYS A 548 19.06 0.24 -21.21
CA CYS A 548 17.82 -0.03 -20.48
C CYS A 548 17.56 1.06 -19.43
N SER A 549 16.42 1.74 -19.51
CA SER A 549 15.99 2.76 -18.53
C SER A 549 15.03 2.24 -17.47
N VAL A 550 15.07 0.93 -17.20
CA VAL A 550 14.20 0.24 -16.24
C VAL A 550 15.06 -0.46 -15.18
N LEU A 551 14.66 -0.36 -13.91
CA LEU A 551 15.20 -1.16 -12.81
C LEU A 551 14.09 -1.93 -12.12
N ILE A 552 14.41 -3.09 -11.54
CA ILE A 552 13.56 -3.72 -10.52
C ILE A 552 13.52 -2.79 -9.32
N ASN A 553 12.32 -2.55 -8.77
CA ASN A 553 12.14 -1.87 -7.49
C ASN A 553 11.19 -2.66 -6.60
N THR A 554 11.68 -3.07 -5.43
CA THR A 554 10.87 -3.70 -4.40
C THR A 554 11.22 -3.15 -3.03
N SER A 555 10.32 -3.27 -2.06
CA SER A 555 10.53 -2.77 -0.69
C SER A 555 11.81 -3.33 -0.06
N PHE A 556 12.53 -2.51 0.68
CA PHE A 556 13.72 -2.95 1.42
C PHE A 556 13.29 -3.58 2.75
N ASN A 557 13.02 -4.86 2.73
CA ASN A 557 12.63 -5.71 3.86
C ASN A 557 12.66 -7.18 3.45
N VAL A 558 12.47 -8.08 4.39
CA VAL A 558 12.10 -9.49 4.15
C VAL A 558 10.59 -9.69 4.32
N ARG A 559 10.09 -10.91 4.07
CA ARG A 559 8.69 -11.29 4.35
C ARG A 559 8.38 -11.10 5.84
N GLY A 560 7.21 -10.53 6.16
CA GLY A 560 6.78 -10.25 7.54
C GLY A 560 7.40 -9.01 8.18
N GLU A 561 8.48 -8.48 7.63
CA GLU A 561 9.17 -7.29 8.13
C GLU A 561 8.53 -6.00 7.58
N PRO A 562 8.30 -4.94 8.40
CA PRO A 562 8.08 -3.59 7.89
C PRO A 562 9.25 -3.09 7.03
N ILE A 563 9.02 -2.20 6.07
CA ILE A 563 10.11 -1.59 5.29
C ILE A 563 11.12 -0.95 6.26
N VAL A 564 12.42 -1.12 6.01
CA VAL A 564 13.50 -0.53 6.84
C VAL A 564 13.30 0.97 7.00
N CYS A 565 13.41 1.47 8.23
CA CYS A 565 13.20 2.88 8.53
C CYS A 565 14.52 3.62 8.65
N ASP A 566 15.40 3.13 9.51
CA ASP A 566 16.67 3.75 9.85
C ASP A 566 17.89 2.97 9.30
N PRO A 567 19.10 3.53 9.37
CA PRO A 567 20.31 2.87 8.90
C PRO A 567 20.61 1.54 9.62
N LYS A 568 20.24 1.37 10.89
CA LYS A 568 20.45 0.11 11.63
C LYS A 568 19.55 -1.00 11.07
N ASP A 569 18.30 -0.68 10.75
CA ASP A 569 17.39 -1.61 10.10
C ASP A 569 17.94 -2.06 8.74
N ALA A 570 18.43 -1.10 7.94
CA ALA A 570 19.02 -1.38 6.63
C ALA A 570 20.24 -2.30 6.75
N ILE A 571 21.15 -2.04 7.72
CA ILE A 571 22.32 -2.89 7.99
C ILE A 571 21.88 -4.29 8.42
N LYS A 572 20.93 -4.42 9.35
CA LYS A 572 20.45 -5.72 9.83
C LYS A 572 19.81 -6.53 8.69
N CYS A 573 18.92 -5.91 7.90
CA CYS A 573 18.31 -6.58 6.75
C CYS A 573 19.36 -6.97 5.70
N PHE A 574 20.34 -6.11 5.43
CA PHE A 574 21.47 -6.41 4.55
C PHE A 574 22.29 -7.59 5.07
N LEU A 575 22.74 -7.60 6.33
CA LEU A 575 23.55 -8.66 6.91
C LEU A 575 22.80 -9.99 7.00
N GLY A 576 21.48 -9.94 7.20
CA GLY A 576 20.62 -11.12 7.37
C GLY A 576 20.09 -11.75 6.08
N THR A 577 20.36 -11.17 4.90
CA THR A 577 19.87 -11.64 3.60
C THR A 577 21.01 -11.85 2.61
N ASN A 578 20.72 -12.37 1.41
CA ASN A 578 21.71 -12.50 0.33
C ASN A 578 21.73 -11.26 -0.58
N LEU A 579 21.53 -10.05 -0.04
CA LEU A 579 21.85 -8.82 -0.74
C LEU A 579 23.36 -8.71 -0.95
N ASP A 580 23.79 -8.34 -2.15
CA ASP A 580 25.21 -8.26 -2.50
C ASP A 580 25.83 -6.94 -1.97
N ILE A 581 25.08 -5.82 -2.13
CA ILE A 581 25.52 -4.46 -1.84
C ILE A 581 24.46 -3.75 -1.00
N LEU A 582 24.89 -2.88 -0.08
CA LEU A 582 24.05 -1.86 0.56
C LEU A 582 24.62 -0.49 0.24
N VAL A 583 23.75 0.40 -0.24
CA VAL A 583 24.07 1.80 -0.53
C VAL A 583 23.24 2.70 0.36
N MET A 584 23.91 3.44 1.26
CA MET A 584 23.28 4.43 2.15
C MET A 584 23.86 5.82 1.88
N ASN A 585 23.08 6.71 1.29
CA ASN A 585 23.56 7.96 0.72
C ASN A 585 24.78 7.71 -0.19
N LYS A 586 25.97 8.21 0.15
CA LYS A 586 27.23 8.02 -0.57
C LYS A 586 28.08 6.81 -0.11
N PHE A 587 27.63 6.11 0.95
CA PHE A 587 28.36 4.98 1.51
C PHE A 587 27.96 3.68 0.81
N ILE A 588 28.95 2.96 0.30
CA ILE A 588 28.79 1.69 -0.42
C ILE A 588 29.42 0.58 0.41
N ILE A 589 28.61 -0.43 0.71
CA ILE A 589 28.93 -1.53 1.60
C ILE A 589 28.81 -2.83 0.83
N HIS A 590 29.93 -3.52 0.63
CA HIS A 590 29.98 -4.84 0.00
C HIS A 590 29.81 -5.95 1.03
N LYS A 591 28.94 -6.91 0.77
CA LYS A 591 28.75 -8.07 1.66
C LYS A 591 30.03 -8.86 1.86
N THR A 592 30.76 -9.09 0.79
CA THR A 592 32.01 -9.88 0.78
C THR A 592 33.13 -9.27 1.63
N ASN A 593 33.06 -7.97 1.92
CA ASN A 593 34.08 -7.26 2.71
C ASN A 593 33.74 -7.24 4.22
N GLN A 594 32.56 -7.73 4.60
CA GLN A 594 32.15 -7.72 6.00
C GLN A 594 32.73 -8.92 6.75
N ASP A 595 32.92 -8.76 8.06
CA ASP A 595 33.28 -9.86 8.93
C ASP A 595 32.15 -10.89 8.97
N SER A 596 32.49 -12.17 8.84
CA SER A 596 31.52 -13.26 8.88
C SER A 596 30.76 -13.35 10.21
N SER A 597 31.36 -12.89 11.30
CA SER A 597 30.74 -12.81 12.64
C SER A 597 29.56 -11.83 12.72
N LEU A 598 29.47 -10.88 11.78
CA LEU A 598 28.36 -9.91 11.69
C LEU A 598 27.15 -10.46 10.92
N LEU A 599 27.28 -11.59 10.22
CA LEU A 599 26.18 -12.17 9.47
C LEU A 599 25.08 -12.68 10.41
N LEU A 600 23.83 -12.45 10.03
CA LEU A 600 22.66 -12.78 10.84
C LEU A 600 21.82 -13.86 10.14
N ASP A 601 21.19 -14.74 10.92
CA ASP A 601 20.09 -15.57 10.40
C ASP A 601 18.79 -14.75 10.48
N TYR A 602 18.30 -14.33 9.32
CA TYR A 602 17.12 -13.47 9.19
C TYR A 602 15.87 -14.21 8.71
N LYS A 603 16.03 -15.49 8.31
CA LYS A 603 14.98 -16.25 7.63
C LYS A 603 13.74 -16.47 8.51
N ASN A 604 13.95 -16.69 9.82
CA ASN A 604 12.87 -17.02 10.77
C ASN A 604 12.63 -15.90 11.81
N LYS A 605 13.12 -14.69 11.55
CA LYS A 605 13.07 -13.59 12.52
C LYS A 605 11.70 -12.95 12.67
N TYR A 606 10.93 -12.94 11.60
CA TYR A 606 9.61 -12.31 11.57
C TYR A 606 8.51 -13.35 11.35
N GLU A 607 7.35 -13.11 11.97
CA GLU A 607 6.17 -13.92 11.73
C GLU A 607 5.76 -13.85 10.26
N LEU A 608 5.48 -14.98 9.65
CA LEU A 608 5.11 -15.06 8.24
C LEU A 608 3.68 -14.51 8.04
N ASP A 609 3.52 -13.65 7.05
CA ASP A 609 2.24 -13.08 6.61
C ASP A 609 1.58 -13.90 5.50
#